data_390a49e727c444572e569810494ce405
#
_entry.id   390a49e727c444572e569810494ce405
#
_cell.length_a   1.000
_cell.length_b   1.000
_cell.length_c   1.000
_cell.angle_alpha   90.00
_cell.angle_beta   90.00
_cell.angle_gamma   90.00
#
_symmetry.space_group_name_H-M   'P 1'
#
loop_
_entity.id
_entity.type
_entity.pdbx_description
1 polymer ?
#
loop_
_entity_poly.entity_id
_entity_poly.type
_entity_poly.pdbx_seq_one_letter_code
_entity_poly.pdbx_strand_id
1 'polypeptide(L)'
;MNIHRLVTGPFQINTWVIQIDSYAIVIDPAASEFTGDKTKISSFLAQNNLTPLAFILTHGHFDHIAGTGILKSLWPAVPLICHKNDFAMCGRNAAQIQGETLYNIGMEDFARALSELPDADIQIERECTLADLINPENPEVKNILSEWKILHTPGHTQGSICIYNQNEKVLFSGDTVFYHSYGRTDLEGGNQNQMIKTLTRLYKELPEDCKIFPGHDYYGFTLKENSL
;
A
#
# COMPACT_ATOMS: atom_id res chain seq x y z
N MET A 1 -3.21 13.29 14.57
CA MET A 1 -3.13 12.24 13.54
C MET A 1 -3.22 10.87 14.21
N ASN A 2 -3.96 9.93 13.64
CA ASN A 2 -4.08 8.55 14.14
C ASN A 2 -3.79 7.56 13.02
N ILE A 3 -3.27 6.39 13.36
CA ILE A 3 -3.03 5.29 12.42
C ILE A 3 -3.92 4.12 12.86
N HIS A 4 -4.72 3.61 11.93
CA HIS A 4 -5.61 2.49 12.17
C HIS A 4 -5.23 1.32 11.27
N ARG A 5 -5.33 0.10 11.81
CA ARG A 5 -5.13 -1.15 11.10
C ARG A 5 -6.47 -1.83 10.83
N LEU A 6 -6.70 -2.19 9.59
CA LEU A 6 -7.80 -3.09 9.19
C LEU A 6 -7.17 -4.33 8.56
N VAL A 7 -7.50 -5.50 9.08
CA VAL A 7 -7.08 -6.75 8.43
C VAL A 7 -8.09 -7.08 7.35
N THR A 8 -7.68 -7.11 6.08
CA THR A 8 -8.58 -7.25 4.93
C THR A 8 -8.02 -8.22 3.89
N GLY A 9 -8.89 -8.68 3.00
CA GLY A 9 -8.51 -9.47 1.83
C GLY A 9 -8.06 -10.91 2.10
N PRO A 10 -7.68 -11.65 1.04
CA PRO A 10 -7.49 -13.09 1.09
C PRO A 10 -6.29 -13.55 1.94
N PHE A 11 -5.26 -12.73 2.05
CA PHE A 11 -4.05 -13.04 2.82
C PHE A 11 -3.90 -12.17 4.09
N GLN A 12 -5.02 -11.65 4.63
CA GLN A 12 -5.04 -10.89 5.86
C GLN A 12 -4.14 -9.65 5.82
N ILE A 13 -4.25 -8.89 4.71
CA ILE A 13 -3.48 -7.69 4.49
C ILE A 13 -3.71 -6.68 5.61
N ASN A 14 -2.66 -6.05 6.05
CA ASN A 14 -2.70 -4.86 6.89
C ASN A 14 -3.05 -3.65 6.02
N THR A 15 -4.33 -3.42 5.76
CA THR A 15 -4.79 -2.15 5.20
C THR A 15 -4.63 -1.07 6.26
N TRP A 16 -3.82 -0.06 5.97
CA TRP A 16 -3.58 1.04 6.89
C TRP A 16 -4.43 2.25 6.55
N VAL A 17 -4.95 2.92 7.57
CA VAL A 17 -5.69 4.17 7.43
C VAL A 17 -4.98 5.24 8.24
N ILE A 18 -4.41 6.24 7.55
CA ILE A 18 -3.87 7.45 8.17
C ILE A 18 -5.03 8.43 8.31
N GLN A 19 -5.44 8.69 9.54
CA GLN A 19 -6.46 9.68 9.86
C GLN A 19 -5.81 11.04 10.16
N ILE A 20 -6.26 12.06 9.44
CA ILE A 20 -5.87 13.47 9.63
C ILE A 20 -7.17 14.25 9.84
N ASP A 21 -7.51 14.58 11.07
CA ASP A 21 -8.80 15.17 11.46
C ASP A 21 -9.99 14.35 10.94
N SER A 22 -10.82 14.91 10.05
CA SER A 22 -11.94 14.25 9.38
C SER A 22 -11.57 13.60 8.03
N TYR A 23 -10.28 13.55 7.69
CA TYR A 23 -9.80 12.98 6.44
C TYR A 23 -9.04 11.68 6.64
N ALA A 24 -8.97 10.87 5.59
CA ALA A 24 -8.26 9.61 5.61
C ALA A 24 -7.44 9.37 4.33
N ILE A 25 -6.27 8.74 4.49
CA ILE A 25 -5.56 8.07 3.39
C ILE A 25 -5.61 6.59 3.67
N VAL A 26 -6.02 5.81 2.70
CA VAL A 26 -6.07 4.34 2.79
C VAL A 26 -4.92 3.75 2.00
N ILE A 27 -4.11 2.93 2.66
CA ILE A 27 -2.96 2.23 2.07
C ILE A 27 -3.32 0.75 1.93
N ASP A 28 -3.06 0.19 0.76
CA ASP A 28 -3.31 -1.20 0.37
C ASP A 28 -4.75 -1.65 0.67
N PRO A 29 -5.74 -1.11 -0.05
CA PRO A 29 -7.15 -1.45 0.14
C PRO A 29 -7.47 -2.85 -0.42
N ALA A 30 -7.32 -3.89 0.40
CA ALA A 30 -7.41 -5.28 0.02
C ALA A 30 -8.80 -5.93 0.23
N ALA A 31 -9.74 -5.23 0.90
CA ALA A 31 -11.08 -5.77 1.19
C ALA A 31 -11.84 -6.13 -0.09
N SER A 32 -12.34 -7.37 -0.19
CA SER A 32 -12.91 -7.89 -1.43
C SER A 32 -14.23 -8.66 -1.22
N GLU A 33 -14.98 -8.82 -2.31
CA GLU A 33 -16.15 -9.73 -2.36
C GLU A 33 -15.74 -11.17 -2.08
N PHE A 34 -14.59 -11.58 -2.61
CA PHE A 34 -14.07 -12.94 -2.49
C PHE A 34 -13.89 -13.38 -1.03
N THR A 35 -13.45 -12.46 -0.17
CA THR A 35 -13.27 -12.72 1.27
C THR A 35 -14.49 -12.35 2.12
N GLY A 36 -15.53 -11.79 1.50
CA GLY A 36 -16.76 -11.36 2.20
C GLY A 36 -16.59 -10.11 3.05
N ASP A 37 -15.46 -9.39 2.91
CA ASP A 37 -15.15 -8.21 3.70
C ASP A 37 -15.16 -6.89 2.90
N LYS A 38 -15.74 -6.92 1.69
CA LYS A 38 -15.77 -5.79 0.74
C LYS A 38 -16.17 -4.43 1.31
N THR A 39 -17.02 -4.42 2.33
CA THR A 39 -17.51 -3.18 2.94
C THR A 39 -16.69 -2.75 4.15
N LYS A 40 -15.69 -3.52 4.58
CA LYS A 40 -14.97 -3.28 5.83
C LYS A 40 -14.29 -1.91 5.88
N ILE A 41 -13.62 -1.51 4.79
CA ILE A 41 -12.95 -0.21 4.70
C ILE A 41 -13.99 0.92 4.66
N SER A 42 -15.00 0.83 3.79
CA SER A 42 -16.03 1.86 3.65
C SER A 42 -16.86 2.01 4.93
N SER A 43 -17.19 0.91 5.60
CA SER A 43 -17.88 0.94 6.90
C SER A 43 -17.02 1.60 7.97
N PHE A 44 -15.72 1.32 8.04
CA PHE A 44 -14.81 1.97 8.97
C PHE A 44 -14.76 3.48 8.74
N LEU A 45 -14.60 3.92 7.49
CA LEU A 45 -14.58 5.35 7.13
C LEU A 45 -15.89 6.03 7.54
N ALA A 46 -17.04 5.42 7.25
CA ALA A 46 -18.35 5.97 7.59
C ALA A 46 -18.58 6.05 9.11
N GLN A 47 -18.26 4.99 9.86
CA GLN A 47 -18.41 4.94 11.32
C GLN A 47 -17.56 5.98 12.04
N ASN A 48 -16.42 6.37 11.48
CA ASN A 48 -15.52 7.37 12.02
C ASN A 48 -15.68 8.76 11.40
N ASN A 49 -16.70 8.97 10.53
CA ASN A 49 -16.95 10.22 9.80
C ASN A 49 -15.70 10.71 9.03
N LEU A 50 -14.99 9.79 8.37
CA LEU A 50 -13.78 10.07 7.63
C LEU A 50 -14.06 10.20 6.12
N THR A 51 -13.53 11.26 5.53
CA THR A 51 -13.56 11.49 4.07
C THR A 51 -12.23 11.04 3.47
N PRO A 52 -12.21 10.07 2.55
CA PRO A 52 -10.96 9.63 1.93
C PRO A 52 -10.40 10.71 1.00
N LEU A 53 -9.09 10.97 1.09
CA LEU A 53 -8.33 11.86 0.23
C LEU A 53 -7.59 11.12 -0.87
N ALA A 54 -7.15 9.90 -0.60
CA ALA A 54 -6.46 9.05 -1.56
C ALA A 54 -6.51 7.57 -1.15
N PHE A 55 -6.40 6.70 -2.14
CA PHE A 55 -6.10 5.28 -2.01
C PHE A 55 -4.70 5.05 -2.59
N ILE A 56 -3.77 4.51 -1.79
CA ILE A 56 -2.37 4.35 -2.19
C ILE A 56 -2.02 2.87 -2.16
N LEU A 57 -1.40 2.39 -3.22
CA LEU A 57 -0.87 1.04 -3.31
C LEU A 57 0.64 1.07 -3.05
N THR A 58 1.10 0.28 -2.08
CA THR A 58 2.53 0.11 -1.85
C THR A 58 3.20 -0.64 -2.98
N HIS A 59 2.46 -1.55 -3.61
CA HIS A 59 2.87 -2.31 -4.79
C HIS A 59 1.66 -2.95 -5.50
N GLY A 60 1.89 -3.64 -6.61
CA GLY A 60 0.83 -4.10 -7.50
C GLY A 60 0.37 -5.54 -7.29
N HIS A 61 0.79 -6.28 -6.26
CA HIS A 61 0.33 -7.64 -6.06
C HIS A 61 -1.17 -7.72 -5.75
N PHE A 62 -1.77 -8.78 -6.24
CA PHE A 62 -3.22 -9.00 -6.30
C PHE A 62 -3.92 -8.86 -4.95
N ASP A 63 -3.30 -9.27 -3.89
CA ASP A 63 -3.85 -9.24 -2.54
C ASP A 63 -3.90 -7.84 -1.93
N HIS A 64 -3.05 -6.91 -2.36
CA HIS A 64 -3.06 -5.50 -1.92
C HIS A 64 -4.02 -4.63 -2.70
N ILE A 65 -4.37 -5.00 -3.94
CA ILE A 65 -5.16 -4.18 -4.85
C ILE A 65 -6.65 -4.55 -4.91
N ALA A 66 -7.05 -5.67 -4.31
CA ALA A 66 -8.34 -6.31 -4.52
C ALA A 66 -9.57 -5.44 -4.21
N GLY A 67 -9.46 -4.49 -3.28
CA GLY A 67 -10.55 -3.60 -2.89
C GLY A 67 -10.65 -2.31 -3.70
N THR A 68 -9.73 -2.06 -4.62
CA THR A 68 -9.65 -0.78 -5.36
C THR A 68 -10.91 -0.52 -6.18
N GLY A 69 -11.47 -1.54 -6.85
CA GLY A 69 -12.71 -1.42 -7.63
C GLY A 69 -13.90 -0.95 -6.81
N ILE A 70 -14.08 -1.52 -5.61
CA ILE A 70 -15.17 -1.15 -4.71
C ILE A 70 -15.00 0.29 -4.22
N LEU A 71 -13.80 0.66 -3.78
CA LEU A 71 -13.55 2.01 -3.27
C LEU A 71 -13.70 3.05 -4.38
N LYS A 72 -13.21 2.79 -5.58
CA LYS A 72 -13.39 3.70 -6.72
C LYS A 72 -14.85 3.81 -7.16
N SER A 73 -15.68 2.78 -6.99
CA SER A 73 -17.11 2.87 -7.27
C SER A 73 -17.84 3.76 -6.26
N LEU A 74 -17.43 3.76 -4.99
CA LEU A 74 -17.99 4.58 -3.92
C LEU A 74 -17.45 6.03 -3.95
N TRP A 75 -16.19 6.20 -4.29
CA TRP A 75 -15.50 7.48 -4.31
C TRP A 75 -14.75 7.69 -5.65
N PRO A 76 -15.46 7.87 -6.77
CA PRO A 76 -14.82 7.94 -8.10
C PRO A 76 -13.86 9.12 -8.26
N ALA A 77 -14.06 10.22 -7.51
CA ALA A 77 -13.19 11.39 -7.53
C ALA A 77 -11.92 11.26 -6.64
N VAL A 78 -11.88 10.29 -5.73
CA VAL A 78 -10.71 10.06 -4.87
C VAL A 78 -9.63 9.34 -5.68
N PRO A 79 -8.40 9.89 -5.77
CA PRO A 79 -7.36 9.30 -6.60
C PRO A 79 -6.89 7.95 -6.05
N LEU A 80 -6.72 6.99 -6.95
CA LEU A 80 -5.97 5.76 -6.76
C LEU A 80 -4.55 5.99 -7.26
N ILE A 81 -3.56 5.72 -6.40
CA ILE A 81 -2.16 6.09 -6.61
C ILE A 81 -1.29 4.83 -6.54
N CYS A 82 -0.44 4.61 -7.54
CA CYS A 82 0.59 3.56 -7.50
C CYS A 82 1.88 4.04 -8.16
N HIS A 83 2.97 3.31 -7.97
CA HIS A 83 4.21 3.58 -8.69
C HIS A 83 4.13 3.14 -10.16
N LYS A 84 4.69 3.93 -11.08
CA LYS A 84 4.62 3.67 -12.53
C LYS A 84 5.08 2.28 -12.95
N ASN A 85 6.07 1.71 -12.27
CA ASN A 85 6.64 0.42 -12.60
C ASN A 85 5.69 -0.76 -12.27
N ASP A 86 4.70 -0.54 -11.39
CA ASP A 86 3.66 -1.52 -11.06
C ASP A 86 2.30 -1.15 -11.67
N PHE A 87 2.21 -0.05 -12.42
CA PHE A 87 0.94 0.45 -12.96
C PHE A 87 0.14 -0.63 -13.70
N ALA A 88 0.81 -1.44 -14.53
CA ALA A 88 0.15 -2.51 -15.26
C ALA A 88 -0.39 -3.63 -14.35
N MET A 89 0.24 -3.85 -13.18
CA MET A 89 -0.19 -4.84 -12.19
C MET A 89 -1.34 -4.33 -11.32
N CYS A 90 -1.51 -3.01 -11.21
CA CYS A 90 -2.47 -2.38 -10.30
C CYS A 90 -3.88 -2.19 -10.90
N GLY A 91 -4.09 -2.43 -12.19
CA GLY A 91 -5.33 -2.09 -12.88
C GLY A 91 -5.87 -3.23 -13.76
N ARG A 92 -6.50 -2.84 -14.88
CA ARG A 92 -7.17 -3.76 -15.82
C ARG A 92 -6.33 -4.91 -16.34
N ASN A 93 -5.01 -4.78 -16.34
CA ASN A 93 -4.09 -5.84 -16.76
C ASN A 93 -3.65 -6.76 -15.61
N ALA A 94 -4.08 -6.51 -14.38
CA ALA A 94 -3.68 -7.28 -13.20
C ALA A 94 -3.93 -8.78 -13.38
N ALA A 95 -5.12 -9.15 -13.86
CA ALA A 95 -5.49 -10.55 -14.10
C ALA A 95 -4.60 -11.22 -15.17
N GLN A 96 -4.21 -10.49 -16.21
CA GLN A 96 -3.34 -11.03 -17.27
C GLN A 96 -1.92 -11.27 -16.75
N ILE A 97 -1.40 -10.36 -15.93
CA ILE A 97 -0.02 -10.42 -15.45
C ILE A 97 0.12 -11.44 -14.33
N GLN A 98 -0.83 -11.48 -13.40
CA GLN A 98 -0.74 -12.27 -12.17
C GLN A 98 -1.60 -13.57 -12.22
N GLY A 99 -2.34 -13.77 -13.32
CA GLY A 99 -3.29 -14.89 -13.43
C GLY A 99 -2.64 -16.25 -13.32
N GLU A 100 -1.46 -16.47 -13.90
CA GLU A 100 -0.74 -17.75 -13.82
C GLU A 100 -0.40 -18.10 -12.36
N THR A 101 0.12 -17.14 -11.59
CA THR A 101 0.39 -17.32 -10.16
C THR A 101 -0.87 -17.69 -9.40
N LEU A 102 -1.99 -16.98 -9.64
CA LEU A 102 -3.27 -17.26 -8.99
C LEU A 102 -3.86 -18.63 -9.38
N TYR A 103 -3.76 -19.03 -10.63
CA TYR A 103 -4.16 -20.37 -11.08
C TYR A 103 -3.35 -21.46 -10.39
N ASN A 104 -2.02 -21.29 -10.25
CA ASN A 104 -1.13 -22.27 -9.63
C ASN A 104 -1.41 -22.47 -8.14
N ILE A 105 -2.02 -21.48 -7.45
CA ILE A 105 -2.42 -21.57 -6.04
C ILE A 105 -3.92 -21.86 -5.85
N GLY A 106 -4.66 -22.15 -6.93
CA GLY A 106 -6.08 -22.53 -6.87
C GLY A 106 -7.03 -21.34 -6.62
N MET A 107 -6.66 -20.14 -7.06
CA MET A 107 -7.45 -18.90 -6.87
C MET A 107 -8.01 -18.34 -8.19
N GLU A 108 -8.55 -19.19 -9.07
CA GLU A 108 -9.04 -18.82 -10.39
C GLU A 108 -10.20 -17.81 -10.33
N ASP A 109 -11.09 -17.96 -9.35
CA ASP A 109 -12.21 -17.03 -9.16
C ASP A 109 -11.72 -15.63 -8.77
N PHE A 110 -10.67 -15.57 -7.99
CA PHE A 110 -10.04 -14.31 -7.62
C PHE A 110 -9.31 -13.67 -8.82
N ALA A 111 -8.63 -14.48 -9.64
CA ALA A 111 -8.01 -13.99 -10.88
C ALA A 111 -9.03 -13.33 -11.82
N ARG A 112 -10.25 -13.88 -11.90
CA ARG A 112 -11.36 -13.29 -12.67
C ARG A 112 -11.80 -11.94 -12.09
N ALA A 113 -11.88 -11.81 -10.79
CA ALA A 113 -12.25 -10.55 -10.13
C ALA A 113 -11.24 -9.42 -10.38
N LEU A 114 -9.95 -9.74 -10.56
CA LEU A 114 -8.92 -8.75 -10.88
C LEU A 114 -9.06 -8.12 -12.28
N SER A 115 -9.80 -8.76 -13.20
CA SER A 115 -9.98 -8.22 -14.56
C SER A 115 -10.84 -6.95 -14.63
N GLU A 116 -11.57 -6.64 -13.55
CA GLU A 116 -12.46 -5.49 -13.45
C GLU A 116 -11.88 -4.34 -12.62
N LEU A 117 -10.60 -4.44 -12.22
CA LEU A 117 -9.97 -3.39 -11.42
C LEU A 117 -9.71 -2.13 -12.25
N PRO A 118 -9.95 -0.93 -11.66
CA PRO A 118 -9.63 0.33 -12.33
C PRO A 118 -8.13 0.53 -12.40
N ASP A 119 -7.67 1.21 -13.45
CA ASP A 119 -6.30 1.70 -13.50
C ASP A 119 -6.10 2.79 -12.43
N ALA A 120 -4.88 2.96 -11.95
CA ALA A 120 -4.57 4.05 -11.05
C ALA A 120 -4.69 5.42 -11.76
N ASP A 121 -5.18 6.42 -11.02
CA ASP A 121 -5.35 7.78 -11.54
C ASP A 121 -4.02 8.54 -11.59
N ILE A 122 -3.12 8.25 -10.63
CA ILE A 122 -1.83 8.93 -10.48
C ILE A 122 -0.71 7.89 -10.44
N GLN A 123 0.33 8.12 -11.25
CA GLN A 123 1.54 7.33 -11.25
C GLN A 123 2.67 8.08 -10.54
N ILE A 124 3.26 7.45 -9.52
CA ILE A 124 4.46 7.95 -8.86
C ILE A 124 5.65 7.68 -9.77
N GLU A 125 6.30 8.72 -10.24
CA GLU A 125 7.45 8.61 -11.14
C GLU A 125 8.81 8.71 -10.45
N ARG A 126 8.81 9.34 -9.26
CA ARG A 126 10.00 9.61 -8.44
C ARG A 126 9.61 9.72 -6.97
N GLU A 127 10.57 9.65 -6.08
CA GLU A 127 10.36 9.96 -4.68
C GLU A 127 9.85 11.40 -4.51
N CYS A 128 8.82 11.55 -3.68
CA CYS A 128 8.11 12.80 -3.46
C CYS A 128 7.42 12.79 -2.08
N THR A 129 6.64 13.81 -1.78
CA THR A 129 5.76 13.81 -0.61
C THR A 129 4.32 13.48 -0.99
N LEU A 130 3.49 13.12 -0.01
CA LEU A 130 2.05 12.96 -0.27
C LEU A 130 1.40 14.28 -0.72
N ALA A 131 1.90 15.44 -0.27
CA ALA A 131 1.42 16.75 -0.68
C ALA A 131 1.70 17.07 -2.16
N ASP A 132 2.65 16.39 -2.80
CA ASP A 132 2.92 16.53 -4.25
C ASP A 132 1.88 15.77 -5.10
N LEU A 133 1.21 14.78 -4.52
CA LEU A 133 0.24 13.91 -5.21
C LEU A 133 -1.21 14.24 -4.84
N ILE A 134 -1.44 14.71 -3.61
CA ILE A 134 -2.75 14.97 -3.05
C ILE A 134 -2.83 16.47 -2.72
N ASN A 135 -3.82 17.15 -3.28
CA ASN A 135 -3.98 18.59 -3.07
C ASN A 135 -5.30 18.91 -2.35
N PRO A 136 -5.37 18.74 -1.01
CA PRO A 136 -6.56 19.08 -0.24
C PRO A 136 -6.76 20.58 -0.20
N GLU A 137 -8.02 21.02 -0.08
CA GLU A 137 -8.35 22.46 0.07
C GLU A 137 -7.86 23.03 1.39
N ASN A 138 -7.79 22.21 2.44
CA ASN A 138 -7.32 22.60 3.78
C ASN A 138 -5.79 22.69 3.82
N PRO A 139 -5.18 23.89 4.04
CA PRO A 139 -3.73 24.05 4.09
C PRO A 139 -3.05 23.30 5.24
N GLU A 140 -3.74 23.11 6.38
CA GLU A 140 -3.18 22.37 7.53
C GLU A 140 -3.03 20.89 7.17
N VAL A 141 -4.02 20.31 6.50
CA VAL A 141 -3.94 18.94 5.98
C VAL A 141 -2.80 18.83 4.99
N LYS A 142 -2.66 19.80 4.07
CA LYS A 142 -1.55 19.81 3.10
C LYS A 142 -0.18 19.85 3.79
N ASN A 143 -0.03 20.62 4.84
CA ASN A 143 1.21 20.66 5.62
C ASN A 143 1.53 19.30 6.25
N ILE A 144 0.54 18.62 6.83
CA ILE A 144 0.71 17.27 7.39
C ILE A 144 1.10 16.28 6.29
N LEU A 145 0.47 16.36 5.10
CA LEU A 145 0.83 15.52 3.95
C LEU A 145 2.26 15.74 3.47
N SER A 146 2.83 16.95 3.61
CA SER A 146 4.21 17.25 3.24
C SER A 146 5.25 16.56 4.12
N GLU A 147 4.86 16.10 5.32
CA GLU A 147 5.74 15.34 6.21
C GLU A 147 5.88 13.86 5.82
N TRP A 148 4.98 13.37 4.95
CA TRP A 148 4.97 12.00 4.48
C TRP A 148 5.73 11.86 3.17
N LYS A 149 6.85 11.16 3.19
CA LYS A 149 7.71 10.90 2.03
C LYS A 149 7.39 9.54 1.43
N ILE A 150 7.33 9.48 0.11
CA ILE A 150 7.28 8.24 -0.65
C ILE A 150 8.70 7.89 -1.05
N LEU A 151 9.15 6.71 -0.61
CA LEU A 151 10.45 6.14 -0.92
C LEU A 151 10.27 5.02 -1.94
N HIS A 152 11.00 5.03 -3.05
CA HIS A 152 11.00 3.93 -4.00
C HIS A 152 11.87 2.79 -3.47
N THR A 153 11.27 1.63 -3.25
CA THR A 153 11.88 0.48 -2.57
C THR A 153 11.74 -0.81 -3.39
N PRO A 154 12.31 -0.84 -4.62
CA PRO A 154 12.15 -1.99 -5.51
C PRO A 154 12.83 -3.23 -4.97
N GLY A 155 12.27 -4.38 -5.31
CA GLY A 155 12.80 -5.69 -4.93
C GLY A 155 11.73 -6.74 -4.77
N HIS A 156 10.69 -6.50 -4.00
CA HIS A 156 9.50 -7.35 -3.94
C HIS A 156 8.72 -7.23 -5.27
N THR A 157 8.49 -5.99 -5.72
CA THR A 157 8.13 -5.66 -7.10
C THR A 157 9.04 -4.54 -7.61
N GLN A 158 8.93 -4.21 -8.91
CA GLN A 158 9.69 -3.09 -9.51
C GLN A 158 9.15 -1.73 -9.06
N GLY A 159 7.87 -1.66 -8.70
CA GLY A 159 7.19 -0.45 -8.27
C GLY A 159 6.94 -0.37 -6.76
N SER A 160 7.51 -1.27 -5.96
CA SER A 160 7.35 -1.22 -4.50
C SER A 160 7.77 0.13 -3.94
N ILE A 161 6.95 0.67 -3.04
CA ILE A 161 7.22 1.90 -2.30
C ILE A 161 7.04 1.70 -0.80
N CYS A 162 7.74 2.50 -0.03
CA CYS A 162 7.46 2.72 1.39
C CYS A 162 6.96 4.16 1.59
N ILE A 163 6.09 4.36 2.59
CA ILE A 163 5.56 5.67 2.96
C ILE A 163 6.09 6.01 4.35
N TYR A 164 6.93 7.04 4.45
CA TYR A 164 7.69 7.37 5.64
C TYR A 164 7.32 8.74 6.20
N ASN A 165 7.04 8.81 7.51
CA ASN A 165 6.93 10.07 8.24
C ASN A 165 8.11 10.21 9.21
N GLN A 166 8.93 11.24 8.98
CA GLN A 166 10.14 11.48 9.77
C GLN A 166 9.83 11.98 11.20
N ASN A 167 8.76 12.77 11.36
CA ASN A 167 8.39 13.35 12.65
C ASN A 167 7.81 12.27 13.59
N GLU A 168 6.96 11.41 13.05
CA GLU A 168 6.35 10.29 13.78
C GLU A 168 7.27 9.06 13.86
N LYS A 169 8.34 9.02 13.06
CA LYS A 169 9.24 7.87 12.88
C LYS A 169 8.47 6.59 12.55
N VAL A 170 7.61 6.67 11.54
CA VAL A 170 6.74 5.59 11.07
C VAL A 170 7.01 5.30 9.61
N LEU A 171 7.15 4.02 9.27
CA LEU A 171 7.29 3.52 7.91
C LEU A 171 6.18 2.50 7.61
N PHE A 172 5.30 2.80 6.67
CA PHE A 172 4.48 1.77 6.01
C PHE A 172 5.34 1.14 4.94
N SER A 173 5.74 -0.11 5.16
CA SER A 173 6.73 -0.79 4.31
C SER A 173 6.11 -1.62 3.19
N GLY A 174 4.78 -1.78 3.14
CA GLY A 174 4.19 -2.81 2.29
C GLY A 174 4.91 -4.14 2.53
N ASP A 175 5.29 -4.79 1.44
CA ASP A 175 6.01 -6.06 1.48
C ASP A 175 7.53 -5.91 1.31
N THR A 176 8.08 -4.75 1.70
CA THR A 176 9.53 -4.55 1.68
C THR A 176 10.21 -5.07 2.95
N VAL A 177 9.70 -4.71 4.14
CA VAL A 177 10.28 -5.09 5.44
C VAL A 177 9.22 -5.76 6.29
N PHE A 178 9.49 -6.96 6.77
CA PHE A 178 8.71 -7.71 7.75
C PHE A 178 9.52 -7.93 9.04
N TYR A 179 8.86 -8.39 10.09
CA TYR A 179 9.56 -8.73 11.34
C TYR A 179 10.49 -9.93 11.14
N HIS A 180 11.79 -9.71 11.31
CA HIS A 180 12.88 -10.66 11.03
C HIS A 180 12.84 -11.28 9.61
N SER A 181 12.28 -10.53 8.64
CA SER A 181 12.16 -11.00 7.27
C SER A 181 11.97 -9.82 6.29
N TYR A 182 11.89 -10.13 5.02
CA TYR A 182 11.57 -9.20 3.94
C TYR A 182 10.71 -9.90 2.88
N GLY A 183 10.09 -9.12 2.01
CA GLY A 183 9.21 -9.62 0.95
C GLY A 183 9.93 -10.57 -0.02
N ARG A 184 9.24 -11.63 -0.42
CA ARG A 184 9.74 -12.55 -1.44
C ARG A 184 10.04 -11.84 -2.76
N THR A 185 10.93 -12.39 -3.55
CA THR A 185 11.43 -11.76 -4.78
C THR A 185 11.35 -12.67 -6.00
N ASP A 186 10.54 -13.73 -5.90
CA ASP A 186 10.38 -14.79 -6.89
C ASP A 186 9.02 -14.74 -7.61
N LEU A 187 8.19 -13.73 -7.33
CA LEU A 187 6.94 -13.44 -8.03
C LEU A 187 7.14 -12.37 -9.12
N GLU A 188 6.05 -12.02 -9.82
CA GLU A 188 6.04 -11.02 -10.87
C GLU A 188 6.64 -9.68 -10.38
N GLY A 189 7.65 -9.21 -11.11
CA GLY A 189 8.37 -7.97 -10.78
C GLY A 189 9.45 -8.12 -9.72
N GLY A 190 9.64 -9.30 -9.12
CA GLY A 190 10.61 -9.55 -8.06
C GLY A 190 12.07 -9.50 -8.50
N ASN A 191 12.97 -9.00 -7.63
CA ASN A 191 14.41 -8.97 -7.86
C ASN A 191 15.20 -8.94 -6.56
N GLN A 192 15.87 -10.05 -6.24
CA GLN A 192 16.65 -10.21 -5.01
C GLN A 192 17.78 -9.19 -4.85
N ASN A 193 18.49 -8.86 -5.92
CA ASN A 193 19.60 -7.89 -5.83
C ASN A 193 19.10 -6.48 -5.55
N GLN A 194 17.93 -6.11 -6.08
CA GLN A 194 17.29 -4.83 -5.75
C GLN A 194 16.81 -4.82 -4.31
N MET A 195 16.19 -5.90 -3.83
CA MET A 195 15.74 -6.02 -2.43
C MET A 195 16.90 -5.81 -1.45
N ILE A 196 18.05 -6.45 -1.66
CA ILE A 196 19.23 -6.27 -0.81
C ILE A 196 19.67 -4.80 -0.80
N LYS A 197 19.72 -4.12 -1.95
CA LYS A 197 20.08 -2.70 -2.05
C LYS A 197 19.06 -1.82 -1.32
N THR A 198 17.79 -2.08 -1.51
CA THR A 198 16.68 -1.39 -0.85
C THR A 198 16.79 -1.50 0.67
N LEU A 199 16.94 -2.72 1.20
CA LEU A 199 17.10 -2.95 2.64
C LEU A 199 18.33 -2.23 3.19
N THR A 200 19.49 -2.39 2.51
CA THR A 200 20.73 -1.70 2.91
C THR A 200 20.54 -0.18 2.98
N ARG A 201 19.80 0.39 2.01
CA ARG A 201 19.48 1.83 1.99
C ARG A 201 18.59 2.21 3.17
N LEU A 202 17.46 1.48 3.39
CA LEU A 202 16.52 1.80 4.46
C LEU A 202 17.18 1.74 5.84
N TYR A 203 17.99 0.70 6.12
CA TYR A 203 18.72 0.58 7.39
C TYR A 203 19.80 1.62 7.59
N LYS A 204 20.31 2.21 6.51
CA LYS A 204 21.30 3.30 6.57
C LYS A 204 20.66 4.68 6.74
N GLU A 205 19.51 4.92 6.09
CA GLU A 205 18.90 6.26 6.00
C GLU A 205 17.87 6.54 7.08
N LEU A 206 17.19 5.49 7.58
CA LEU A 206 16.13 5.64 8.58
C LEU A 206 16.68 5.50 10.01
N PRO A 207 16.10 6.20 11.00
CA PRO A 207 16.51 6.07 12.38
C PRO A 207 16.20 4.67 12.93
N GLU A 208 17.05 4.15 13.83
CA GLU A 208 16.90 2.83 14.42
C GLU A 208 15.58 2.64 15.19
N ASP A 209 15.00 3.72 15.72
CA ASP A 209 13.72 3.74 16.43
C ASP A 209 12.51 3.96 15.50
N CYS A 210 12.70 3.92 14.19
CA CYS A 210 11.62 3.97 13.21
C CYS A 210 10.74 2.72 13.33
N LYS A 211 9.44 2.92 13.56
CA LYS A 211 8.44 1.86 13.68
C LYS A 211 7.96 1.41 12.31
N ILE A 212 7.94 0.11 12.10
CA ILE A 212 7.58 -0.52 10.83
C ILE A 212 6.14 -1.04 10.87
N PHE A 213 5.38 -0.71 9.83
CA PHE A 213 3.99 -1.09 9.60
C PHE A 213 3.90 -1.80 8.25
N PRO A 214 4.12 -3.13 8.22
CA PRO A 214 4.17 -3.91 6.98
C PRO A 214 2.79 -4.22 6.41
N GLY A 215 2.78 -4.75 5.18
CA GLY A 215 1.58 -5.22 4.49
C GLY A 215 0.94 -6.45 5.12
N HIS A 216 1.70 -7.27 5.83
CA HIS A 216 1.21 -8.48 6.51
C HIS A 216 1.72 -8.61 7.95
N ASP A 217 1.11 -9.48 8.72
CA ASP A 217 1.57 -10.00 10.00
C ASP A 217 1.79 -8.96 11.11
N TYR A 218 2.89 -9.14 11.85
CA TYR A 218 3.25 -8.34 13.02
C TYR A 218 3.75 -6.94 12.63
N TYR A 219 3.38 -5.94 13.39
CA TYR A 219 3.66 -4.52 13.12
C TYR A 219 4.07 -3.75 14.37
N GLY A 220 4.61 -2.54 14.19
CA GLY A 220 4.99 -1.64 15.26
C GLY A 220 6.33 -1.96 15.89
N PHE A 221 7.09 -2.88 15.32
CA PHE A 221 8.48 -3.14 15.68
C PHE A 221 9.40 -2.06 15.13
N THR A 222 10.55 -1.86 15.76
CA THR A 222 11.53 -0.87 15.29
C THR A 222 12.58 -1.51 14.37
N LEU A 223 13.25 -0.69 13.55
CA LEU A 223 14.38 -1.16 12.77
C LEU A 223 15.48 -1.78 13.63
N LYS A 224 15.70 -1.23 14.85
CA LYS A 224 16.65 -1.78 15.81
C LYS A 224 16.30 -3.18 16.28
N GLU A 225 15.01 -3.45 16.52
CA GLU A 225 14.51 -4.78 16.91
C GLU A 225 14.55 -5.77 15.75
N ASN A 226 14.62 -5.27 14.52
CA ASN A 226 14.53 -6.05 13.29
C ASN A 226 15.91 -6.29 12.67
N SER A 227 16.74 -7.12 13.32
CA SER A 227 18.00 -7.54 12.71
C SER A 227 17.74 -8.52 11.55
N LEU A 228 18.07 -8.09 10.32
CA LEU A 228 18.05 -8.89 9.08
C LEU A 228 19.46 -9.40 8.76
#